data_236dbc09daf8c820f6f99171a1097d17
#
_entry.id   236dbc09daf8c820f6f99171a1097d17
#
_cell.length_a   1.000
_cell.length_b   1.000
_cell.length_c   1.000
_cell.angle_alpha   90.00
_cell.angle_beta   90.00
_cell.angle_gamma   90.00
#
_symmetry.space_group_name_H-M   'P 1'
#
loop_
_entity.id
_entity.type
_entity.pdbx_description
1 polymer ?
#
loop_
_entity_poly.entity_id
_entity_poly.type
_entity_poly.pdbx_seq_one_letter_code
_entity_poly.pdbx_strand_id
1 'polypeptide(L)'
;AIHCFTQKGDKVIIQPPVYHPFRIVPEKMKREVVYNPLKMVDGIYEMDFDHLESIIDDECKVLILCNPHNPGGIVWKKETLVRLADICAKHNILVISDEIHAEMAYPQYTHYPFASVSDTAASCSVTFMAPSKTFNIAGIVTSYAIVPNDRIREEFYSFLEAGEFGDGTIFAYTATTAAYTYG
;
A
#
# COMPACT_ATOMS: atom_id res chain seq x y z
N ALA A 1 3.74 0.13 -9.57
CA ALA A 1 4.51 -0.58 -8.54
C ALA A 1 4.56 -2.09 -8.82
N ILE A 2 3.44 -2.85 -8.86
CA ILE A 2 3.44 -4.31 -9.10
C ILE A 2 4.32 -4.69 -10.31
N HIS A 3 4.17 -4.00 -11.44
CA HIS A 3 4.94 -4.29 -12.65
C HIS A 3 6.44 -3.97 -12.49
N CYS A 4 6.77 -2.95 -11.71
CA CYS A 4 8.15 -2.55 -11.42
C CYS A 4 8.87 -3.58 -10.55
N PHE A 5 8.24 -3.96 -9.44
CA PHE A 5 8.88 -4.74 -8.37
C PHE A 5 8.64 -6.25 -8.42
N THR A 6 7.93 -6.74 -9.44
CA THR A 6 7.66 -8.17 -9.58
C THR A 6 7.79 -8.61 -11.02
N GLN A 7 8.05 -9.91 -11.21
CA GLN A 7 8.06 -10.59 -12.50
C GLN A 7 6.89 -11.56 -12.61
N LYS A 8 6.67 -12.09 -13.82
CA LYS A 8 5.67 -13.14 -14.04
C LYS A 8 6.03 -14.38 -13.24
N GLY A 9 5.09 -14.85 -12.44
CA GLY A 9 5.26 -16.01 -11.55
C GLY A 9 5.58 -15.63 -10.10
N ASP A 10 6.06 -14.40 -9.84
CA ASP A 10 6.24 -13.94 -8.46
C ASP A 10 4.91 -13.88 -7.70
N LYS A 11 5.00 -14.01 -6.39
CA LYS A 11 3.86 -14.01 -5.48
C LYS A 11 3.61 -12.63 -4.87
N VAL A 12 2.34 -12.27 -4.81
CA VAL A 12 1.85 -11.03 -4.19
C VAL A 12 0.88 -11.38 -3.08
N ILE A 13 1.20 -10.98 -1.86
CA ILE A 13 0.39 -11.24 -0.67
C ILE A 13 -0.68 -10.16 -0.52
N ILE A 14 -1.92 -10.57 -0.26
CA ILE A 14 -3.03 -9.67 0.07
C ILE A 14 -3.78 -10.19 1.29
N GLN A 15 -4.49 -9.29 1.99
CA GLN A 15 -5.17 -9.57 3.26
C GLN A 15 -6.69 -9.42 3.17
N PRO A 16 -7.43 -10.41 2.59
CA PRO A 16 -8.88 -10.33 2.46
C PRO A 16 -9.59 -10.43 3.84
N PRO A 17 -10.84 -9.85 3.91
CA PRO A 17 -11.55 -9.13 2.84
C PRO A 17 -10.86 -7.80 2.53
N VAL A 18 -10.51 -7.56 1.27
CA VAL A 18 -9.79 -6.35 0.85
C VAL A 18 -10.30 -5.87 -0.51
N TYR A 19 -9.98 -4.64 -0.87
CA TYR A 19 -10.34 -4.02 -2.13
C TYR A 19 -10.01 -4.93 -3.32
N HIS A 20 -11.02 -5.28 -4.12
CA HIS A 20 -10.93 -6.32 -5.15
C HIS A 20 -9.80 -6.13 -6.19
N PRO A 21 -9.39 -4.90 -6.57
CA PRO A 21 -8.27 -4.72 -7.50
C PRO A 21 -6.94 -5.25 -6.98
N PHE A 22 -6.75 -5.37 -5.65
CA PHE A 22 -5.52 -5.96 -5.09
C PHE A 22 -5.31 -7.41 -5.52
N ARG A 23 -6.41 -8.13 -5.81
CA ARG A 23 -6.38 -9.46 -6.41
C ARG A 23 -6.30 -9.39 -7.94
N ILE A 24 -7.22 -8.63 -8.56
CA ILE A 24 -7.41 -8.64 -10.01
C ILE A 24 -6.16 -8.15 -10.75
N VAL A 25 -5.49 -7.11 -10.24
CA VAL A 25 -4.33 -6.52 -10.94
C VAL A 25 -3.15 -7.49 -10.99
N PRO A 26 -2.66 -8.08 -9.88
CA PRO A 26 -1.60 -9.07 -9.94
C PRO A 26 -1.95 -10.28 -10.81
N GLU A 27 -3.17 -10.84 -10.68
CA GLU A 27 -3.62 -11.98 -11.51
C GLU A 27 -3.56 -11.65 -13.02
N LYS A 28 -4.08 -10.48 -13.42
CA LYS A 28 -4.05 -10.04 -14.83
C LYS A 28 -2.62 -9.83 -15.33
N MET A 29 -1.70 -9.49 -14.44
CA MET A 29 -0.27 -9.35 -14.74
C MET A 29 0.50 -10.68 -14.61
N LYS A 30 -0.20 -11.80 -14.40
CA LYS A 30 0.37 -13.16 -14.28
C LYS A 30 1.30 -13.32 -13.06
N ARG A 31 1.01 -12.64 -11.97
CA ARG A 31 1.55 -12.88 -10.64
C ARG A 31 0.61 -13.83 -9.90
N GLU A 32 1.16 -14.65 -9.03
CA GLU A 32 0.35 -15.48 -8.15
C GLU A 32 -0.12 -14.64 -6.95
N VAL A 33 -1.40 -14.75 -6.60
CA VAL A 33 -1.94 -14.07 -5.42
C VAL A 33 -1.96 -15.04 -4.25
N VAL A 34 -1.26 -14.68 -3.19
CA VAL A 34 -1.23 -15.42 -1.93
C VAL A 34 -2.11 -14.72 -0.91
N TYR A 35 -2.98 -15.48 -0.26
CA TYR A 35 -3.95 -14.93 0.67
C TYR A 35 -3.49 -15.09 2.11
N ASN A 36 -3.43 -13.98 2.84
CA ASN A 36 -3.34 -13.91 4.28
C ASN A 36 -4.64 -13.32 4.84
N PRO A 37 -5.73 -14.10 4.98
CA PRO A 37 -7.02 -13.56 5.41
C PRO A 37 -6.91 -12.92 6.79
N LEU A 38 -7.60 -11.78 6.95
CA LEU A 38 -7.80 -11.20 8.27
C LEU A 38 -8.67 -12.12 9.11
N LYS A 39 -8.37 -12.21 10.40
CA LYS A 39 -9.18 -12.95 11.37
C LYS A 39 -10.11 -12.01 12.13
N MET A 40 -11.29 -12.52 12.49
CA MET A 40 -12.25 -11.80 13.30
C MET A 40 -12.01 -12.11 14.78
N VAL A 41 -11.70 -11.08 15.56
CA VAL A 41 -11.51 -11.17 17.01
C VAL A 41 -12.44 -10.14 17.67
N ASP A 42 -13.36 -10.58 18.48
CA ASP A 42 -14.36 -9.74 19.18
C ASP A 42 -15.09 -8.75 18.24
N GLY A 43 -15.39 -9.18 17.02
CA GLY A 43 -16.09 -8.36 16.02
C GLY A 43 -15.20 -7.37 15.25
N ILE A 44 -13.89 -7.41 15.44
CA ILE A 44 -12.90 -6.55 14.77
C ILE A 44 -11.96 -7.42 13.94
N TYR A 45 -11.63 -6.97 12.74
CA TYR A 45 -10.62 -7.64 11.94
C TYR A 45 -9.22 -7.35 12.45
N GLU A 46 -8.40 -8.39 12.54
CA GLU A 46 -6.99 -8.32 12.90
C GLU A 46 -6.13 -9.05 11.86
N MET A 47 -4.85 -8.65 11.74
CA MET A 47 -3.88 -9.38 10.92
C MET A 47 -3.51 -10.71 11.58
N ASP A 48 -3.52 -11.80 10.82
CA ASP A 48 -3.02 -13.09 11.25
C ASP A 48 -1.54 -13.25 10.90
N PHE A 49 -0.68 -12.87 11.82
CA PHE A 49 0.77 -12.90 11.60
C PHE A 49 1.34 -14.32 11.60
N ASP A 50 0.76 -15.23 12.37
CA ASP A 50 1.23 -16.62 12.41
C ASP A 50 0.94 -17.30 11.07
N HIS A 51 -0.26 -17.05 10.52
CA HIS A 51 -0.58 -17.50 9.17
C HIS A 51 0.28 -16.78 8.12
N LEU A 52 0.54 -15.47 8.26
CA LEU A 52 1.40 -14.73 7.34
C LEU A 52 2.79 -15.37 7.25
N GLU A 53 3.45 -15.61 8.39
CA GLU A 53 4.78 -16.24 8.39
C GLU A 53 4.76 -17.67 7.83
N SER A 54 3.64 -18.39 7.96
CA SER A 54 3.52 -19.78 7.44
C SER A 54 3.37 -19.87 5.92
N ILE A 55 2.92 -18.81 5.26
CA ILE A 55 2.67 -18.81 3.80
C ILE A 55 3.77 -18.11 2.99
N ILE A 56 4.71 -17.46 3.68
CA ILE A 56 5.84 -16.78 3.02
C ILE A 56 6.86 -17.79 2.52
N ASP A 57 7.27 -17.64 1.27
CA ASP A 57 8.38 -18.33 0.65
C ASP A 57 9.24 -17.36 -0.18
N ASP A 58 10.29 -17.88 -0.80
CA ASP A 58 11.26 -17.06 -1.56
C ASP A 58 10.67 -16.40 -2.82
N GLU A 59 9.48 -16.82 -3.26
CA GLU A 59 8.77 -16.24 -4.41
C GLU A 59 7.86 -15.08 -4.01
N CYS A 60 7.58 -14.89 -2.73
CA CYS A 60 6.83 -13.76 -2.18
C CYS A 60 7.67 -12.49 -2.28
N LYS A 61 7.30 -11.56 -3.18
CA LYS A 61 8.05 -10.32 -3.43
C LYS A 61 7.37 -9.07 -2.90
N VAL A 62 6.05 -9.08 -2.87
CA VAL A 62 5.25 -7.91 -2.51
C VAL A 62 4.13 -8.30 -1.56
N LEU A 63 3.86 -7.45 -0.56
CA LEU A 63 2.63 -7.44 0.20
C LEU A 63 1.89 -6.13 -0.09
N ILE A 64 0.60 -6.20 -0.45
CA ILE A 64 -0.22 -5.00 -0.61
C ILE A 64 -0.99 -4.77 0.68
N LEU A 65 -0.64 -3.69 1.38
CA LEU A 65 -1.30 -3.22 2.58
C LEU A 65 -2.39 -2.21 2.24
N CYS A 66 -3.56 -2.33 2.84
CA CYS A 66 -4.62 -1.31 2.82
C CYS A 66 -4.64 -0.59 4.17
N ASN A 67 -4.32 0.70 4.20
CA ASN A 67 -4.12 1.46 5.45
C ASN A 67 -4.62 2.91 5.33
N PRO A 68 -5.78 3.28 5.85
CA PRO A 68 -6.80 2.48 6.53
C PRO A 68 -7.43 1.39 5.65
N HIS A 69 -7.93 0.32 6.30
CA HIS A 69 -8.35 -0.88 5.61
C HIS A 69 -9.77 -0.78 4.99
N ASN A 70 -9.88 -1.05 3.70
CA ASN A 70 -11.12 -1.12 2.95
C ASN A 70 -11.36 -2.58 2.46
N PRO A 71 -12.50 -3.24 2.75
CA PRO A 71 -13.74 -2.71 3.33
C PRO A 71 -13.86 -2.84 4.87
N GLY A 72 -12.83 -3.31 5.55
CA GLY A 72 -12.90 -3.60 6.99
C GLY A 72 -13.12 -2.39 7.90
N GLY A 73 -12.90 -1.16 7.40
CA GLY A 73 -13.10 0.06 8.18
C GLY A 73 -12.13 0.18 9.38
N ILE A 74 -10.89 -0.31 9.22
CA ILE A 74 -9.91 -0.38 10.30
C ILE A 74 -8.82 0.66 10.08
N VAL A 75 -8.51 1.40 11.12
CA VAL A 75 -7.27 2.17 11.24
C VAL A 75 -6.29 1.31 12.05
N TRP A 76 -5.23 0.85 11.43
CA TRP A 76 -4.27 -0.05 12.06
C TRP A 76 -3.50 0.63 13.18
N LYS A 77 -3.26 -0.10 14.28
CA LYS A 77 -2.40 0.37 15.36
C LYS A 77 -0.94 0.41 14.92
N LYS A 78 -0.15 1.33 15.48
CA LYS A 78 1.27 1.47 15.17
C LYS A 78 2.04 0.16 15.37
N GLU A 79 1.78 -0.53 16.48
CA GLU A 79 2.44 -1.79 16.83
C GLU A 79 2.16 -2.90 15.81
N THR A 80 0.94 -2.93 15.26
CA THR A 80 0.55 -3.87 14.19
C THR A 80 1.36 -3.61 12.92
N LEU A 81 1.50 -2.33 12.54
CA LEU A 81 2.26 -1.94 11.35
C LEU A 81 3.76 -2.17 11.52
N VAL A 82 4.32 -1.92 12.71
CA VAL A 82 5.72 -2.25 13.03
C VAL A 82 5.98 -3.75 12.89
N ARG A 83 5.12 -4.60 13.49
CA ARG A 83 5.25 -6.05 13.37
C ARG A 83 5.18 -6.51 11.91
N LEU A 84 4.27 -5.95 11.12
CA LEU A 84 4.17 -6.24 9.69
C LEU A 84 5.47 -5.88 8.95
N ALA A 85 6.04 -4.70 9.24
CA ALA A 85 7.28 -4.23 8.64
C ALA A 85 8.46 -5.17 8.95
N ASP A 86 8.58 -5.59 10.21
CA ASP A 86 9.65 -6.48 10.65
C ASP A 86 9.57 -7.86 9.95
N ILE A 87 8.37 -8.41 9.80
CA ILE A 87 8.16 -9.67 9.06
C ILE A 87 8.50 -9.49 7.59
N CYS A 88 7.99 -8.44 6.94
CA CYS A 88 8.24 -8.20 5.52
C CYS A 88 9.73 -7.97 5.24
N ALA A 89 10.41 -7.18 6.06
CA ALA A 89 11.84 -6.92 5.92
C ALA A 89 12.69 -8.17 6.12
N LYS A 90 12.37 -9.00 7.12
CA LYS A 90 13.03 -10.29 7.38
C LYS A 90 13.01 -11.20 6.16
N HIS A 91 11.95 -11.16 5.38
CA HIS A 91 11.75 -11.99 4.20
C HIS A 91 12.00 -11.27 2.86
N ASN A 92 12.57 -10.05 2.89
CA ASN A 92 12.81 -9.22 1.70
C ASN A 92 11.55 -8.94 0.87
N ILE A 93 10.40 -8.78 1.52
CA ILE A 93 9.12 -8.45 0.90
C ILE A 93 8.93 -6.93 0.91
N LEU A 94 8.69 -6.36 -0.26
CA LEU A 94 8.32 -4.94 -0.38
C LEU A 94 6.85 -4.74 0.01
N VAL A 95 6.58 -3.75 0.87
CA VAL A 95 5.22 -3.35 1.22
C VAL A 95 4.75 -2.23 0.30
N ILE A 96 3.71 -2.49 -0.48
CA ILE A 96 2.96 -1.45 -1.19
C ILE A 96 1.81 -1.03 -0.29
N SER A 97 1.94 0.14 0.35
CA SER A 97 0.91 0.68 1.24
C SER A 97 -0.03 1.60 0.48
N ASP A 98 -1.28 1.16 0.30
CA ASP A 98 -2.35 2.00 -0.23
C ASP A 98 -3.01 2.77 0.91
N GLU A 99 -2.73 4.08 0.97
CA GLU A 99 -3.18 4.98 2.03
C GLU A 99 -4.17 6.04 1.53
N ILE A 100 -4.88 5.74 0.46
CA ILE A 100 -5.86 6.66 -0.15
C ILE A 100 -6.98 7.12 0.80
N HIS A 101 -7.20 6.43 1.90
CA HIS A 101 -8.21 6.76 2.92
C HIS A 101 -7.60 7.40 4.19
N ALA A 102 -6.32 7.79 4.18
CA ALA A 102 -5.60 8.28 5.35
C ALA A 102 -6.33 9.42 6.09
N GLU A 103 -6.79 10.43 5.35
CA GLU A 103 -7.46 11.60 5.92
C GLU A 103 -8.94 11.35 6.28
N MET A 104 -9.47 10.14 5.99
CA MET A 104 -10.86 9.78 6.31
C MET A 104 -11.00 9.08 7.67
N ALA A 105 -9.89 8.91 8.41
CA ALA A 105 -9.94 8.36 9.77
C ALA A 105 -10.78 9.27 10.68
N TYR A 106 -11.70 8.66 11.49
CA TYR A 106 -12.46 9.44 12.47
C TYR A 106 -11.55 10.06 13.52
N PRO A 107 -11.91 11.20 14.14
CA PRO A 107 -11.04 11.96 15.05
C PRO A 107 -10.51 11.17 16.26
N GLN A 108 -11.19 10.10 16.67
CA GLN A 108 -10.75 9.23 17.77
C GLN A 108 -9.69 8.20 17.37
N TYR A 109 -9.37 8.08 16.06
CA TYR A 109 -8.37 7.16 15.54
C TYR A 109 -7.22 7.92 14.91
N THR A 110 -6.00 7.51 15.22
CA THR A 110 -4.80 8.08 14.60
C THR A 110 -4.34 7.20 13.45
N HIS A 111 -4.37 7.72 12.24
CA HIS A 111 -3.71 7.08 11.12
C HIS A 111 -2.18 7.22 11.26
N TYR A 112 -1.49 6.11 11.10
CA TYR A 112 -0.03 6.07 11.04
C TYR A 112 0.38 5.70 9.60
N PRO A 113 1.00 6.63 8.84
CA PRO A 113 1.58 6.26 7.55
C PRO A 113 2.58 5.13 7.72
N PHE A 114 2.47 4.06 6.91
CA PHE A 114 3.27 2.86 7.12
C PHE A 114 4.78 3.15 7.14
N ALA A 115 5.25 3.95 6.20
CA ALA A 115 6.67 4.33 6.14
C ALA A 115 7.18 5.11 7.36
N SER A 116 6.28 5.66 8.20
CA SER A 116 6.65 6.48 9.37
C SER A 116 6.71 5.70 10.69
N VAL A 117 6.28 4.43 10.71
CA VAL A 117 6.16 3.70 11.98
C VAL A 117 7.50 3.20 12.53
N SER A 118 8.47 2.94 11.64
CA SER A 118 9.85 2.56 11.98
C SER A 118 10.81 2.75 10.80
N ASP A 119 12.12 2.74 11.06
CA ASP A 119 13.15 2.76 10.02
C ASP A 119 13.06 1.51 9.12
N THR A 120 12.69 0.36 9.69
CA THR A 120 12.44 -0.88 8.94
C THR A 120 11.31 -0.67 7.94
N ALA A 121 10.17 -0.10 8.35
CA ALA A 121 9.04 0.18 7.48
C ALA A 121 9.42 1.17 6.36
N ALA A 122 10.17 2.23 6.68
CA ALA A 122 10.69 3.18 5.70
C ALA A 122 11.61 2.50 4.67
N SER A 123 12.41 1.53 5.10
CA SER A 123 13.39 0.84 4.23
C SER A 123 12.78 -0.13 3.23
N CYS A 124 11.58 -0.65 3.48
CA CYS A 124 10.94 -1.71 2.69
C CYS A 124 9.55 -1.34 2.14
N SER A 125 9.25 -0.05 1.94
CA SER A 125 7.90 0.35 1.51
C SER A 125 7.86 1.38 0.38
N VAL A 126 6.72 1.35 -0.33
CA VAL A 126 6.24 2.40 -1.22
C VAL A 126 4.81 2.73 -0.78
N THR A 127 4.58 3.96 -0.35
CA THR A 127 3.26 4.45 0.07
C THR A 127 2.59 5.20 -1.07
N PHE A 128 1.34 4.88 -1.36
CA PHE A 128 0.51 5.56 -2.35
C PHE A 128 -0.61 6.33 -1.68
N MET A 129 -0.78 7.58 -2.09
CA MET A 129 -1.84 8.46 -1.63
C MET A 129 -2.47 9.22 -2.79
N ALA A 130 -3.70 9.70 -2.58
CA ALA A 130 -4.38 10.53 -3.55
C ALA A 130 -5.45 11.41 -2.88
N PRO A 131 -5.66 12.66 -3.33
CA PRO A 131 -6.70 13.54 -2.80
C PRO A 131 -8.12 13.11 -3.21
N SER A 132 -8.23 12.17 -4.12
CA SER A 132 -9.48 11.84 -4.83
C SER A 132 -10.62 11.37 -3.93
N LYS A 133 -10.34 10.66 -2.84
CA LYS A 133 -11.36 10.16 -1.91
C LYS A 133 -11.74 11.24 -0.90
N THR A 134 -10.78 11.77 -0.20
CA THR A 134 -10.99 12.76 0.86
C THR A 134 -11.68 14.02 0.34
N PHE A 135 -11.24 14.53 -0.81
CA PHE A 135 -11.73 15.77 -1.40
C PHE A 135 -12.76 15.58 -2.55
N ASN A 136 -13.22 14.34 -2.77
CA ASN A 136 -14.23 14.00 -3.79
C ASN A 136 -13.87 14.48 -5.21
N ILE A 137 -12.60 14.35 -5.60
CA ILE A 137 -12.07 14.80 -6.90
C ILE A 137 -11.53 13.66 -7.76
N ALA A 138 -12.17 12.49 -7.71
CA ALA A 138 -11.71 11.30 -8.44
C ALA A 138 -11.56 11.51 -9.97
N GLY A 139 -12.31 12.44 -10.55
CA GLY A 139 -12.21 12.78 -11.98
C GLY A 139 -10.89 13.47 -12.37
N ILE A 140 -10.14 14.00 -11.43
CA ILE A 140 -8.81 14.62 -11.69
C ILE A 140 -7.74 13.57 -11.99
N VAL A 141 -7.93 12.33 -11.54
CA VAL A 141 -7.01 11.19 -11.79
C VAL A 141 -5.56 11.55 -11.43
N THR A 142 -5.33 11.76 -10.15
CA THR A 142 -3.99 12.05 -9.62
C THR A 142 -3.70 11.22 -8.38
N SER A 143 -2.45 10.82 -8.24
CA SER A 143 -1.91 10.16 -7.05
C SER A 143 -0.43 10.48 -6.92
N TYR A 144 0.12 10.27 -5.74
CA TYR A 144 1.54 10.44 -5.51
C TYR A 144 2.09 9.27 -4.69
N ALA A 145 3.38 9.02 -4.84
CA ALA A 145 4.10 7.99 -4.11
C ALA A 145 5.11 8.63 -3.16
N ILE A 146 5.22 8.07 -1.95
CA ILE A 146 6.24 8.41 -0.97
C ILE A 146 7.13 7.18 -0.83
N VAL A 147 8.42 7.33 -1.16
CA VAL A 147 9.40 6.25 -1.17
C VAL A 147 10.64 6.71 -0.42
N PRO A 148 10.78 6.43 0.88
CA PRO A 148 11.91 6.90 1.68
C PRO A 148 13.24 6.26 1.27
N ASN A 149 13.25 4.98 0.92
CA ASN A 149 14.45 4.25 0.54
C ASN A 149 14.95 4.69 -0.85
N ASP A 150 16.19 5.18 -0.92
CA ASP A 150 16.77 5.76 -2.14
C ASP A 150 16.82 4.77 -3.30
N ARG A 151 17.21 3.51 -3.05
CA ARG A 151 17.30 2.48 -4.09
C ARG A 151 15.92 2.13 -4.67
N ILE A 152 14.93 1.91 -3.80
CA ILE A 152 13.55 1.61 -4.23
C ILE A 152 12.98 2.81 -5.00
N ARG A 153 13.26 4.03 -4.54
CA ARG A 153 12.80 5.26 -5.19
C ARG A 153 13.40 5.42 -6.58
N GLU A 154 14.71 5.25 -6.72
CA GLU A 154 15.40 5.33 -8.02
C GLU A 154 14.86 4.28 -9.00
N GLU A 155 14.72 3.02 -8.56
CA GLU A 155 14.15 1.95 -9.38
C GLU A 155 12.72 2.27 -9.84
N PHE A 156 11.88 2.75 -8.92
CA PHE A 156 10.49 3.05 -9.24
C PHE A 156 10.34 4.24 -10.19
N TYR A 157 11.06 5.33 -9.96
CA TYR A 157 10.97 6.51 -10.83
C TYR A 157 11.59 6.25 -12.19
N SER A 158 12.73 5.56 -12.28
CA SER A 158 13.30 5.13 -13.56
C SER A 158 12.32 4.27 -14.38
N PHE A 159 11.59 3.38 -13.70
CA PHE A 159 10.53 2.59 -14.34
C PHE A 159 9.38 3.48 -14.86
N LEU A 160 8.94 4.47 -14.09
CA LEU A 160 7.88 5.40 -14.52
C LEU A 160 8.32 6.23 -15.71
N GLU A 161 9.53 6.78 -15.68
CA GLU A 161 10.12 7.57 -16.77
C GLU A 161 10.24 6.75 -18.04
N ALA A 162 10.76 5.53 -17.97
CA ALA A 162 10.90 4.63 -19.10
C ALA A 162 9.56 4.26 -19.78
N GLY A 163 8.47 4.27 -19.00
CA GLY A 163 7.11 4.00 -19.47
C GLY A 163 6.30 5.25 -19.80
N GLU A 164 6.86 6.44 -19.62
CA GLU A 164 6.14 7.74 -19.73
C GLU A 164 4.87 7.80 -18.85
N PHE A 165 4.93 7.18 -17.66
CA PHE A 165 3.79 7.14 -16.71
C PHE A 165 3.76 8.32 -15.73
N GLY A 166 4.69 9.27 -15.84
CA GLY A 166 4.88 10.34 -14.87
C GLY A 166 3.92 11.50 -14.99
N ASP A 167 3.29 11.69 -16.14
CA ASP A 167 2.47 12.87 -16.42
C ASP A 167 1.03 12.68 -15.96
N GLY A 168 0.64 13.46 -14.95
CA GLY A 168 -0.75 13.60 -14.55
C GLY A 168 -1.57 14.42 -15.55
N THR A 169 -2.86 14.60 -15.26
CA THR A 169 -3.69 15.52 -16.03
C THR A 169 -3.20 16.95 -15.83
N ILE A 170 -3.48 17.86 -16.79
CA ILE A 170 -3.06 19.25 -16.74
C ILE A 170 -3.47 19.98 -15.42
N PHE A 171 -4.54 19.53 -14.79
CA PHE A 171 -5.03 20.11 -13.52
C PHE A 171 -4.54 19.36 -12.28
N ALA A 172 -3.79 18.25 -12.43
CA ALA A 172 -3.42 17.38 -11.32
C ALA A 172 -2.69 18.12 -10.20
N TYR A 173 -1.64 18.88 -10.54
CA TYR A 173 -0.84 19.61 -9.55
C TYR A 173 -1.66 20.71 -8.87
N THR A 174 -2.36 21.53 -9.66
CA THR A 174 -3.19 22.63 -9.12
C THR A 174 -4.29 22.11 -8.21
N ALA A 175 -5.01 21.08 -8.63
CA ALA A 175 -6.09 20.51 -7.83
C ALA A 175 -5.58 19.83 -6.55
N THR A 176 -4.48 19.09 -6.63
CA THR A 176 -3.85 18.46 -5.45
C THR A 176 -3.37 19.52 -4.46
N THR A 177 -2.66 20.53 -4.93
CA THR A 177 -2.19 21.63 -4.10
C THR A 177 -3.35 22.34 -3.42
N ALA A 178 -4.40 22.69 -4.17
CA ALA A 178 -5.58 23.35 -3.62
C ALA A 178 -6.30 22.49 -2.58
N ALA A 179 -6.46 21.18 -2.85
CA ALA A 179 -7.11 20.25 -1.94
C ALA A 179 -6.39 20.19 -0.58
N TYR A 180 -5.08 20.02 -0.57
CA TYR A 180 -4.31 19.92 0.68
C TYR A 180 -4.00 21.27 1.35
N THR A 181 -4.20 22.40 0.65
CA THR A 181 -3.96 23.72 1.24
C THR A 181 -5.23 24.35 1.81
N TYR A 182 -6.37 24.13 1.17
CA TYR A 182 -7.61 24.85 1.43
C TYR A 182 -8.83 23.94 1.66
N GLY A 183 -8.70 22.63 1.48
CA GLY A 183 -9.76 21.63 1.63
C GLY A 183 -9.99 21.12 3.05
#